data_6cf26da314a92f284361372820f999d3
#
_entry.id   6cf26da314a92f284361372820f999d3
#
_cell.length_a   1.000
_cell.length_b   1.000
_cell.length_c   1.000
_cell.angle_alpha   90.00
_cell.angle_beta   90.00
_cell.angle_gamma   90.00
#
_symmetry.space_group_name_H-M   'P 1'
#
loop_
_entity.id
_entity.type
_entity.pdbx_description
1 polymer ?
#
loop_
_entity_poly.entity_id
_entity_poly.type
_entity_poly.pdbx_seq_one_letter_code
_entity_poly.pdbx_strand_id
1 'polypeptide(L)'
;IMFVASMTDTSVLDYLMTKTDNIVGFHAFSQAVAKYEFLAGNFLITGGTCAATRTVGLFHTMGFRNFHLYGFDSSLPDKPEDFDTKRDDGQPKYMNVGIETGTDNNEKFWTTGELLALAQDVEQMLDSKILDLNIDVYCDGLVNGVWQDRLKKGYKSRTYEEILKNDG
;
A
#
# COMPACT_ATOMS: atom_id res chain seq x y z
N ILE A 1 16.76 -6.46 -12.13
CA ILE A 1 16.94 -5.21 -11.36
C ILE A 1 16.26 -5.40 -10.02
N MET A 2 16.95 -5.05 -8.95
CA MET A 2 16.45 -5.13 -7.58
C MET A 2 16.37 -3.72 -7.00
N PHE A 3 15.21 -3.32 -6.51
CA PHE A 3 15.01 -2.03 -5.87
C PHE A 3 15.14 -2.16 -4.36
N VAL A 4 15.99 -1.35 -3.75
CA VAL A 4 16.30 -1.40 -2.31
C VAL A 4 16.09 -0.03 -1.69
N ALA A 5 15.29 0.02 -0.63
CA ALA A 5 15.07 1.26 0.11
C ALA A 5 16.32 1.62 0.93
N SER A 6 16.64 2.90 1.02
CA SER A 6 17.79 3.40 1.78
C SER A 6 17.75 3.11 3.29
N MET A 7 16.58 2.69 3.79
CA MET A 7 16.41 2.26 5.19
C MET A 7 16.66 0.77 5.40
N THR A 8 17.01 0.02 4.35
CA THR A 8 17.34 -1.40 4.44
C THR A 8 18.63 -1.58 5.22
N ASP A 9 18.66 -2.58 6.10
CA ASP A 9 19.85 -2.91 6.86
C ASP A 9 21.04 -3.22 5.95
N THR A 10 22.21 -2.72 6.31
CA THR A 10 23.42 -2.89 5.49
C THR A 10 23.80 -4.36 5.28
N SER A 11 23.55 -5.24 6.24
CA SER A 11 23.81 -6.68 6.10
C SER A 11 22.96 -7.32 4.99
N VAL A 12 21.72 -6.85 4.79
CA VAL A 12 20.84 -7.28 3.69
C VAL A 12 21.39 -6.77 2.37
N LEU A 13 21.82 -5.51 2.32
CA LEU A 13 22.42 -4.91 1.12
C LEU A 13 23.70 -5.66 0.72
N ASP A 14 24.60 -5.92 1.67
CA ASP A 14 25.84 -6.67 1.46
C ASP A 14 25.53 -8.07 0.90
N TYR A 15 24.54 -8.77 1.47
CA TYR A 15 24.10 -10.06 0.94
C TYR A 15 23.57 -9.96 -0.49
N LEU A 16 22.74 -8.98 -0.79
CA LEU A 16 22.17 -8.78 -2.13
C LEU A 16 23.25 -8.48 -3.16
N MET A 17 24.26 -7.69 -2.82
CA MET A 17 25.42 -7.41 -3.69
C MET A 17 26.23 -8.65 -4.05
N THR A 18 26.17 -9.70 -3.24
CA THR A 18 26.75 -11.01 -3.62
C THR A 18 25.93 -11.76 -4.67
N LYS A 19 24.68 -11.36 -4.92
CA LYS A 19 23.73 -12.05 -5.82
C LYS A 19 23.50 -11.35 -7.14
N THR A 20 23.65 -10.01 -7.17
CA THR A 20 23.41 -9.23 -8.39
C THR A 20 24.09 -7.86 -8.31
N ASP A 21 24.58 -7.40 -9.47
CA ASP A 21 25.10 -6.05 -9.64
C ASP A 21 23.99 -5.05 -10.04
N ASN A 22 22.77 -5.54 -10.29
CA ASN A 22 21.62 -4.73 -10.75
C ASN A 22 20.78 -4.26 -9.57
N ILE A 23 21.36 -3.45 -8.69
CA ILE A 23 20.69 -2.86 -7.53
C ILE A 23 20.44 -1.38 -7.78
N VAL A 24 19.19 -0.94 -7.57
CA VAL A 24 18.79 0.47 -7.62
C VAL A 24 18.30 0.87 -6.23
N GLY A 25 19.02 1.81 -5.62
CA GLY A 25 18.64 2.40 -4.34
C GLY A 25 17.56 3.47 -4.53
N PHE A 26 16.63 3.58 -3.59
CA PHE A 26 15.68 4.67 -3.53
C PHE A 26 15.46 5.14 -2.09
N HIS A 27 15.07 6.41 -1.94
CA HIS A 27 14.72 6.97 -0.63
C HIS A 27 13.22 6.94 -0.44
N ALA A 28 12.77 6.20 0.57
CA ALA A 28 11.37 6.22 0.97
C ALA A 28 11.08 7.50 1.76
N PHE A 29 9.98 8.18 1.43
CA PHE A 29 9.54 9.33 2.17
C PHE A 29 9.12 8.94 3.60
N SER A 30 9.69 9.64 4.58
CA SER A 30 9.14 9.74 5.93
C SER A 30 9.46 11.13 6.47
N GLN A 31 8.69 11.59 7.45
CA GLN A 31 8.97 12.91 8.07
C GLN A 31 10.36 12.96 8.71
N ALA A 32 10.87 11.84 9.20
CA ALA A 32 12.22 11.74 9.74
C ALA A 32 13.26 11.88 8.64
N VAL A 33 13.10 11.18 7.53
CA VAL A 33 14.04 11.20 6.39
C VAL A 33 14.05 12.56 5.69
N ALA A 34 12.89 13.21 5.54
CA ALA A 34 12.77 14.51 4.88
C ALA A 34 13.55 15.64 5.58
N LYS A 35 13.95 15.44 6.84
CA LYS A 35 14.74 16.42 7.61
C LYS A 35 16.24 16.35 7.34
N TYR A 36 16.73 15.32 6.68
CA TYR A 36 18.17 15.20 6.41
C TYR A 36 18.59 16.07 5.23
N GLU A 37 19.46 17.03 5.47
CA GLU A 37 19.97 17.98 4.45
C GLU A 37 20.64 17.29 3.27
N PHE A 38 21.34 16.16 3.50
CA PHE A 38 22.01 15.43 2.42
C PHE A 38 21.03 14.81 1.40
N LEU A 39 19.74 14.75 1.74
CA LEU A 39 18.67 14.33 0.82
C LEU A 39 18.02 15.52 0.10
N ALA A 40 18.42 16.75 0.42
CA ALA A 40 17.91 17.93 -0.27
C ALA A 40 18.20 17.83 -1.77
N GLY A 41 17.14 17.91 -2.57
CA GLY A 41 17.21 17.74 -4.03
C GLY A 41 17.08 16.31 -4.53
N ASN A 42 16.98 15.31 -3.66
CA ASN A 42 16.64 13.94 -4.06
C ASN A 42 15.13 13.74 -4.07
N PHE A 43 14.65 12.91 -5.01
CA PHE A 43 13.26 12.51 -5.02
C PHE A 43 13.00 11.47 -3.92
N LEU A 44 12.04 11.79 -3.05
CA LEU A 44 11.58 10.87 -2.02
C LEU A 44 10.33 10.16 -2.52
N ILE A 45 10.36 8.83 -2.52
CA ILE A 45 9.24 8.01 -2.98
C ILE A 45 8.21 7.93 -1.86
N THR A 46 7.04 8.49 -2.10
CA THR A 46 5.84 8.31 -1.27
C THR A 46 5.16 6.98 -1.63
N GLY A 47 4.18 6.56 -0.88
CA GLY A 47 3.41 5.37 -1.22
C GLY A 47 2.96 4.56 0.00
N GLY A 48 2.82 5.22 1.15
CA GLY A 48 2.19 4.62 2.31
C GLY A 48 3.13 3.96 3.32
N THR A 49 2.55 3.18 4.21
CA THR A 49 3.17 2.71 5.45
C THR A 49 3.99 1.43 5.29
N CYS A 50 3.75 0.64 4.25
CA CYS A 50 4.43 -0.64 4.04
C CYS A 50 5.20 -0.71 2.72
N ALA A 51 6.04 -1.74 2.59
CA ALA A 51 6.85 -1.96 1.39
C ALA A 51 5.99 -2.16 0.13
N ALA A 52 4.84 -2.83 0.26
CA ALA A 52 3.96 -3.13 -0.86
C ALA A 52 3.32 -1.86 -1.44
N THR A 53 2.73 -0.99 -0.61
CA THR A 53 2.15 0.28 -1.06
C THR A 53 3.22 1.25 -1.57
N ARG A 54 4.41 1.26 -0.97
CA ARG A 54 5.56 2.02 -1.49
C ARG A 54 6.04 1.55 -2.84
N THR A 55 5.93 0.26 -3.12
CA THR A 55 6.23 -0.29 -4.44
C THR A 55 5.29 0.29 -5.51
N VAL A 56 4.00 0.44 -5.20
CA VAL A 56 3.06 1.14 -6.10
C VAL A 56 3.52 2.56 -6.36
N GLY A 57 3.88 3.33 -5.32
CA GLY A 57 4.40 4.70 -5.46
C GLY A 57 5.69 4.77 -6.29
N LEU A 58 6.63 3.85 -6.07
CA LEU A 58 7.88 3.77 -6.82
C LEU A 58 7.61 3.52 -8.31
N PHE A 59 6.84 2.50 -8.64
CA PHE A 59 6.54 2.16 -10.03
C PHE A 59 5.67 3.22 -10.72
N HIS A 60 4.77 3.88 -9.97
CA HIS A 60 4.05 5.05 -10.49
C HIS A 60 5.01 6.17 -10.91
N THR A 61 6.02 6.48 -10.08
CA THR A 61 7.07 7.47 -10.40
C THR A 61 7.86 7.08 -11.65
N MET A 62 8.02 5.76 -11.90
CA MET A 62 8.66 5.23 -13.11
C MET A 62 7.75 5.22 -14.34
N GLY A 63 6.52 5.69 -14.24
CA GLY A 63 5.58 5.79 -15.36
C GLY A 63 4.56 4.65 -15.48
N PHE A 64 4.57 3.68 -14.58
CA PHE A 64 3.53 2.64 -14.55
C PHE A 64 2.21 3.22 -14.05
N ARG A 65 1.09 2.79 -14.64
CA ARG A 65 -0.25 3.28 -14.30
C ARG A 65 -1.23 2.17 -13.96
N ASN A 66 -0.98 0.95 -14.39
CA ASN A 66 -1.86 -0.19 -14.16
C ASN A 66 -1.24 -1.12 -13.13
N PHE A 67 -1.95 -1.35 -12.04
CA PHE A 67 -1.50 -2.15 -10.92
C PHE A 67 -2.51 -3.25 -10.61
N HIS A 68 -2.02 -4.47 -10.50
CA HIS A 68 -2.80 -5.62 -10.07
C HIS A 68 -2.27 -6.07 -8.71
N LEU A 69 -3.07 -5.88 -7.67
CA LEU A 69 -2.69 -6.17 -6.30
C LEU A 69 -3.17 -7.57 -5.91
N TYR A 70 -2.25 -8.49 -5.70
CA TYR A 70 -2.52 -9.85 -5.24
C TYR A 70 -2.07 -10.03 -3.80
N GLY A 71 -2.88 -10.69 -2.95
CA GLY A 71 -2.53 -10.98 -1.57
C GLY A 71 -2.41 -9.75 -0.66
N PHE A 72 -3.10 -8.67 -1.00
CA PHE A 72 -3.21 -7.46 -0.18
C PHE A 72 -4.39 -7.55 0.79
N ASP A 73 -4.51 -8.64 1.52
CA ASP A 73 -5.72 -8.92 2.31
C ASP A 73 -5.95 -7.90 3.41
N SER A 74 -4.90 -7.45 4.10
CA SER A 74 -4.94 -6.49 5.20
C SER A 74 -5.91 -6.88 6.32
N SER A 75 -6.20 -8.15 6.43
CA SER A 75 -7.05 -8.73 7.45
C SER A 75 -6.59 -10.13 7.82
N LEU A 76 -7.06 -10.60 8.96
CA LEU A 76 -6.90 -11.98 9.38
C LEU A 76 -8.05 -12.80 8.80
N PRO A 77 -7.82 -14.06 8.43
CA PRO A 77 -8.87 -14.91 7.85
C PRO A 77 -10.00 -15.16 8.84
N ASP A 78 -9.68 -15.25 10.12
CA ASP A 78 -10.62 -15.55 11.20
C ASP A 78 -10.41 -14.63 12.39
N LYS A 79 -11.35 -14.69 13.34
CA LYS A 79 -11.21 -14.07 14.65
C LYS A 79 -10.01 -14.69 15.36
N PRO A 80 -9.00 -13.91 15.76
CA PRO A 80 -7.86 -14.46 16.49
C PRO A 80 -8.27 -15.00 17.86
N GLU A 81 -7.66 -16.11 18.29
CA GLU A 81 -7.95 -16.72 19.59
C GLU A 81 -7.63 -15.79 20.76
N ASP A 82 -6.58 -14.97 20.60
CA ASP A 82 -6.11 -13.99 21.59
C ASP A 82 -6.62 -12.56 21.31
N PHE A 83 -7.84 -12.43 20.76
CA PHE A 83 -8.39 -11.13 20.32
C PHE A 83 -8.48 -10.06 21.42
N ASP A 84 -8.55 -10.45 22.69
CA ASP A 84 -8.56 -9.54 23.85
C ASP A 84 -7.16 -9.04 24.24
N THR A 85 -6.11 -9.51 23.56
CA THR A 85 -4.73 -9.09 23.83
C THR A 85 -4.55 -7.60 23.56
N LYS A 86 -3.90 -6.94 24.50
CA LYS A 86 -3.50 -5.53 24.38
C LYS A 86 -2.03 -5.42 24.04
N ARG A 87 -1.69 -4.35 23.35
CA ARG A 87 -0.32 -3.92 23.11
C ARG A 87 0.28 -3.33 24.40
N ASP A 88 1.59 -3.11 24.40
CA ASP A 88 2.31 -2.50 25.54
C ASP A 88 1.80 -1.08 25.89
N ASP A 89 1.24 -0.37 24.89
CA ASP A 89 0.62 0.94 25.05
C ASP A 89 -0.84 0.86 25.58
N GLY A 90 -1.34 -0.33 25.90
CA GLY A 90 -2.70 -0.59 26.38
C GLY A 90 -3.79 -0.59 25.32
N GLN A 91 -3.45 -0.31 24.05
CA GLN A 91 -4.41 -0.34 22.94
C GLN A 91 -4.73 -1.78 22.51
N PRO A 92 -5.91 -2.04 21.93
CA PRO A 92 -6.21 -3.35 21.35
C PRO A 92 -5.19 -3.75 20.31
N LYS A 93 -4.71 -5.00 20.36
CA LYS A 93 -3.84 -5.56 19.33
C LYS A 93 -4.63 -5.84 18.05
N TYR A 94 -5.88 -6.28 18.19
CA TYR A 94 -6.77 -6.61 17.08
C TYR A 94 -8.02 -5.73 17.10
N MET A 95 -8.54 -5.45 15.93
CA MET A 95 -9.74 -4.66 15.73
C MET A 95 -10.68 -5.40 14.78
N ASN A 96 -11.99 -5.21 15.00
CA ASN A 96 -13.01 -5.69 14.07
C ASN A 96 -13.55 -4.49 13.31
N VAL A 97 -13.21 -4.40 12.05
CA VAL A 97 -13.55 -3.25 11.19
C VAL A 97 -14.65 -3.66 10.22
N GLY A 98 -15.74 -2.89 10.23
CA GLY A 98 -16.83 -3.05 9.28
C GLY A 98 -16.67 -2.09 8.11
N ILE A 99 -16.96 -2.55 6.90
CA ILE A 99 -17.12 -1.70 5.72
C ILE A 99 -18.62 -1.60 5.44
N GLU A 100 -19.14 -0.38 5.43
CA GLU A 100 -20.52 -0.10 5.03
C GLU A 100 -20.62 -0.22 3.50
N THR A 101 -20.93 -1.39 3.01
CA THR A 101 -21.04 -1.62 1.55
C THR A 101 -22.37 -1.15 0.95
N GLY A 102 -23.19 -0.41 1.71
CA GLY A 102 -24.48 0.12 1.23
C GLY A 102 -25.56 -0.96 0.97
N THR A 103 -25.27 -2.20 1.26
CA THR A 103 -26.21 -3.33 1.32
C THR A 103 -26.28 -3.78 2.78
N ASP A 104 -27.38 -4.43 3.21
CA ASP A 104 -27.61 -4.87 4.60
C ASP A 104 -26.53 -5.81 5.19
N ASN A 105 -25.53 -6.18 4.42
CA ASN A 105 -24.39 -6.98 4.84
C ASN A 105 -23.17 -6.07 5.07
N ASN A 106 -23.03 -5.55 6.28
CA ASN A 106 -21.77 -4.98 6.76
C ASN A 106 -20.75 -6.12 6.90
N GLU A 107 -19.88 -6.25 5.92
CA GLU A 107 -18.75 -7.17 6.03
C GLU A 107 -17.81 -6.70 7.15
N LYS A 108 -17.41 -7.61 8.04
CA LYS A 108 -16.53 -7.32 9.16
C LYS A 108 -15.24 -8.10 9.00
N PHE A 109 -14.14 -7.39 9.20
CA PHE A 109 -12.79 -7.94 9.07
C PHE A 109 -12.03 -7.82 10.39
N TRP A 110 -11.37 -8.88 10.80
CA TRP A 110 -10.39 -8.83 11.87
C TRP A 110 -9.06 -8.31 11.32
N THR A 111 -8.50 -7.29 11.97
CA THR A 111 -7.27 -6.63 11.49
C THR A 111 -6.43 -6.14 12.67
N THR A 112 -5.21 -5.72 12.38
CA THR A 112 -4.34 -4.99 13.31
C THR A 112 -4.20 -3.53 12.88
N GLY A 113 -3.60 -2.67 13.71
CA GLY A 113 -3.35 -1.28 13.37
C GLY A 113 -2.50 -1.11 12.10
N GLU A 114 -1.49 -1.96 11.94
CA GLU A 114 -0.60 -1.95 10.80
C GLU A 114 -1.31 -2.37 9.50
N LEU A 115 -2.12 -3.42 9.56
CA LEU A 115 -2.90 -3.90 8.43
C LEU A 115 -4.01 -2.91 8.06
N LEU A 116 -4.63 -2.27 9.05
CA LEU A 116 -5.61 -1.21 8.80
C LEU A 116 -4.97 -0.03 8.09
N ALA A 117 -3.77 0.39 8.53
CA ALA A 117 -3.05 1.48 7.87
C ALA A 117 -2.74 1.15 6.38
N LEU A 118 -2.39 -0.11 6.07
CA LEU A 118 -2.20 -0.56 4.69
C LEU A 118 -3.51 -0.45 3.87
N ALA A 119 -4.63 -0.87 4.42
CA ALA A 119 -5.92 -0.73 3.75
C ALA A 119 -6.29 0.74 3.50
N GLN A 120 -6.01 1.63 4.47
CA GLN A 120 -6.19 3.07 4.32
C GLN A 120 -5.27 3.68 3.26
N ASP A 121 -4.03 3.21 3.15
CA ASP A 121 -3.12 3.63 2.07
C ASP A 121 -3.71 3.30 0.68
N VAL A 122 -4.22 2.08 0.51
CA VAL A 122 -4.87 1.69 -0.75
C VAL A 122 -6.13 2.52 -1.00
N GLU A 123 -6.95 2.75 0.03
CA GLU A 123 -8.12 3.64 -0.07
C GLU A 123 -7.74 5.04 -0.55
N GLN A 124 -6.69 5.63 0.03
CA GLN A 124 -6.20 6.93 -0.39
C GLN A 124 -5.69 6.94 -1.84
N MET A 125 -5.05 5.86 -2.29
CA MET A 125 -4.64 5.72 -3.68
C MET A 125 -5.84 5.69 -4.63
N LEU A 126 -6.89 4.94 -4.27
CA LEU A 126 -8.12 4.85 -5.05
C LEU A 126 -8.87 6.19 -5.10
N ASP A 127 -8.88 6.94 -4.00
CA ASP A 127 -9.54 8.24 -3.88
C ASP A 127 -8.72 9.40 -4.47
N SER A 128 -7.43 9.17 -4.75
CA SER A 128 -6.53 10.21 -5.22
C SER A 128 -6.89 10.64 -6.63
N LYS A 129 -7.21 11.92 -6.79
CA LYS A 129 -7.39 12.55 -8.11
C LYS A 129 -6.04 12.96 -8.76
N ILE A 130 -4.98 12.98 -7.96
CA ILE A 130 -3.64 13.40 -8.39
C ILE A 130 -2.86 12.22 -8.96
N LEU A 131 -3.05 11.03 -8.36
CA LEU A 131 -2.43 9.82 -8.84
C LEU A 131 -3.31 9.25 -9.96
N ASP A 132 -2.81 9.33 -11.18
CA ASP A 132 -3.44 8.68 -12.34
C ASP A 132 -3.15 7.17 -12.29
N LEU A 133 -3.84 6.48 -11.39
CA LEU A 133 -3.64 5.07 -11.09
C LEU A 133 -4.86 4.25 -11.49
N ASN A 134 -4.58 3.10 -12.04
CA ASN A 134 -5.51 2.04 -12.34
C ASN A 134 -5.20 0.86 -11.43
N ILE A 135 -6.06 0.58 -10.47
CA ILE A 135 -5.83 -0.46 -9.49
C ILE A 135 -6.94 -1.51 -9.57
N ASP A 136 -6.54 -2.75 -9.81
CA ASP A 136 -7.38 -3.92 -9.66
C ASP A 136 -6.89 -4.75 -8.48
N VAL A 137 -7.81 -5.21 -7.63
CA VAL A 137 -7.51 -5.94 -6.41
C VAL A 137 -7.97 -7.39 -6.52
N TYR A 138 -7.08 -8.33 -6.23
CA TYR A 138 -7.29 -9.77 -6.26
C TYR A 138 -6.91 -10.38 -4.91
N CYS A 139 -7.77 -10.18 -3.92
CA CYS A 139 -7.64 -10.72 -2.56
C CYS A 139 -9.01 -10.83 -1.91
N ASP A 140 -9.10 -11.46 -0.74
CA ASP A 140 -10.37 -11.73 -0.05
C ASP A 140 -10.57 -10.88 1.22
N GLY A 141 -9.59 -10.04 1.59
CA GLY A 141 -9.58 -9.32 2.86
C GLY A 141 -10.15 -7.90 2.81
N LEU A 142 -9.76 -7.11 3.82
CA LEU A 142 -10.22 -5.73 4.03
C LEU A 142 -9.95 -4.83 2.81
N VAL A 143 -8.82 -4.99 2.12
CA VAL A 143 -8.50 -4.20 0.92
C VAL A 143 -9.48 -4.49 -0.22
N ASN A 144 -9.89 -5.74 -0.39
CA ASN A 144 -10.92 -6.08 -1.37
C ASN A 144 -12.26 -5.41 -1.01
N GLY A 145 -12.64 -5.44 0.25
CA GLY A 145 -13.86 -4.75 0.72
C GLY A 145 -13.83 -3.25 0.41
N VAL A 146 -12.70 -2.57 0.68
CA VAL A 146 -12.50 -1.16 0.33
C VAL A 146 -12.62 -0.95 -1.18
N TRP A 147 -11.97 -1.76 -1.98
CA TRP A 147 -12.02 -1.66 -3.44
C TRP A 147 -13.42 -1.88 -4.00
N GLN A 148 -14.15 -2.89 -3.51
CA GLN A 148 -15.54 -3.15 -3.90
C GLN A 148 -16.47 -1.97 -3.53
N ASP A 149 -16.27 -1.36 -2.37
CA ASP A 149 -17.00 -0.14 -1.98
C ASP A 149 -16.72 1.00 -2.95
N ARG A 150 -15.47 1.21 -3.36
CA ARG A 150 -15.10 2.25 -4.33
C ARG A 150 -15.66 1.99 -5.73
N LEU A 151 -15.70 0.72 -6.18
CA LEU A 151 -16.36 0.36 -7.44
C LEU A 151 -17.86 0.73 -7.41
N LYS A 152 -18.55 0.44 -6.31
CA LYS A 152 -19.96 0.81 -6.13
C LYS A 152 -20.17 2.33 -6.11
N LYS A 153 -19.23 3.09 -5.55
CA LYS A 153 -19.21 4.56 -5.50
C LYS A 153 -18.76 5.20 -6.82
N GLY A 154 -18.51 4.42 -7.85
CA GLY A 154 -18.20 4.90 -9.21
C GLY A 154 -16.72 4.96 -9.55
N TYR A 155 -15.84 4.38 -8.74
CA TYR A 155 -14.46 4.13 -9.17
C TYR A 155 -14.51 3.23 -10.41
N LYS A 156 -13.80 3.65 -11.43
CA LYS A 156 -13.64 2.86 -12.66
C LYS A 156 -12.16 2.71 -12.92
N SER A 157 -11.74 1.48 -13.06
CA SER A 157 -10.47 1.15 -13.68
C SER A 157 -10.49 1.70 -15.11
N ARG A 158 -9.54 2.57 -15.47
CA ARG A 158 -9.48 3.14 -16.82
C ARG A 158 -8.87 2.10 -17.76
N THR A 159 -9.40 2.02 -18.96
CA THR A 159 -8.78 1.19 -20.00
C THR A 159 -7.48 1.86 -20.48
N TYR A 160 -6.57 1.05 -21.02
CA TYR A 160 -5.31 1.55 -21.62
C TYR A 160 -5.55 2.64 -22.66
N GLU A 161 -6.63 2.54 -23.45
CA GLU A 161 -7.02 3.54 -24.45
C GLU A 161 -7.48 4.87 -23.81
N GLU A 162 -8.13 4.83 -22.66
CA GLU A 162 -8.54 6.03 -21.93
C GLU A 162 -7.35 6.74 -21.28
N ILE A 163 -6.34 5.98 -20.86
CA ILE A 163 -5.09 6.54 -20.32
C ILE A 163 -4.32 7.28 -21.39
N LEU A 164 -4.14 6.68 -22.57
CA LEU A 164 -3.41 7.29 -23.69
C LEU A 164 -4.05 8.57 -24.25
N LYS A 165 -5.37 8.73 -24.08
CA LYS A 165 -6.08 9.93 -24.55
C LYS A 165 -5.87 11.16 -23.67
N ASN A 166 -5.48 10.98 -22.41
CA ASN A 166 -5.29 12.07 -21.45
C ASN A 166 -3.84 12.58 -21.40
N ASP A 167 -2.89 11.86 -21.99
CA ASP A 167 -1.47 12.20 -22.03
C ASP A 167 -1.05 12.92 -23.34
N GLY A 168 -2.03 13.38 -24.15
CA GLY A 168 -1.82 14.06 -25.44
C GLY A 168 -2.04 15.57 -25.39
#